data_e1903a12a37fd0a17131b9b8572d7122
#
_entry.id   e1903a12a37fd0a17131b9b8572d7122
#
_cell.length_a   1.000
_cell.length_b   1.000
_cell.length_c   1.000
_cell.angle_alpha   90.00
_cell.angle_beta   90.00
_cell.angle_gamma   90.00
#
_symmetry.space_group_name_H-M   'P 1'
#
loop_
_entity.id
_entity.type
_entity.pdbx_description
1 polymer ?
#
loop_
_entity_poly.entity_id
_entity_poly.type
_entity_poly.pdbx_seq_one_letter_code
_entity_poly.pdbx_strand_id
1 'polypeptide(L)'
;MPTLCISSRVRRGGPAGSFRLLAALLFTGTMAPALAEGIEPPTKGQTVYVPIYSEIRHGNVASSGKSDSTLMSVLVSVRNTDPSNPIRVVAAPYYNTDGVLIRNSVQMPRVIAPFGTFELFVELRENAGGSGANYAIKWDAATPVSPPTIEALHSKFQAGYSVAFISRGRAISEP
;
A
#
# COMPACT_ATOMS: atom_id res chain seq x y z
N MET A 1 40.07 -16.50 -83.53
CA MET A 1 41.27 -15.83 -84.01
C MET A 1 41.17 -14.35 -83.72
N PRO A 2 42.12 -13.63 -83.30
CA PRO A 2 43.29 -13.89 -82.42
C PRO A 2 43.22 -13.05 -81.10
N THR A 3 43.73 -13.48 -79.99
CA THR A 3 45.10 -13.32 -79.49
C THR A 3 45.61 -11.86 -79.28
N LEU A 4 45.97 -11.56 -78.10
CA LEU A 4 47.15 -10.97 -77.47
C LEU A 4 46.76 -10.23 -76.22
N CYS A 5 47.19 -10.57 -75.04
CA CYS A 5 48.52 -10.70 -74.42
C CYS A 5 49.06 -9.36 -73.80
N ILE A 6 49.51 -9.49 -72.61
CA ILE A 6 50.50 -8.68 -71.87
C ILE A 6 49.97 -7.41 -71.17
N SER A 7 50.21 -7.10 -69.91
CA SER A 7 51.39 -7.23 -69.06
C SER A 7 51.10 -6.70 -67.67
N SER A 8 51.55 -7.45 -66.69
CA SER A 8 52.00 -7.11 -65.35
C SER A 8 52.15 -5.64 -64.93
N ARG A 9 51.65 -5.29 -63.78
CA ARG A 9 52.47 -4.62 -62.73
C ARG A 9 51.92 -4.85 -61.33
N VAL A 10 52.70 -5.50 -60.55
CA VAL A 10 52.60 -5.63 -59.10
C VAL A 10 52.83 -4.26 -58.48
N ARG A 11 51.95 -3.80 -57.60
CA ARG A 11 52.31 -2.87 -56.55
C ARG A 11 51.75 -3.39 -55.21
N ARG A 12 52.67 -3.73 -54.36
CA ARG A 12 52.45 -3.99 -52.93
C ARG A 12 52.03 -2.69 -52.27
N GLY A 13 50.93 -2.68 -51.59
CA GLY A 13 50.48 -1.68 -50.65
C GLY A 13 49.94 -2.41 -49.43
N GLY A 14 50.62 -2.24 -48.30
CA GLY A 14 50.36 -2.98 -47.05
C GLY A 14 49.00 -2.73 -46.42
N PRO A 15 48.59 -3.58 -45.48
CA PRO A 15 47.32 -3.48 -44.85
C PRO A 15 47.32 -2.41 -43.76
N ALA A 16 46.51 -1.36 -43.97
CA ALA A 16 46.14 -0.46 -42.89
C ALA A 16 45.11 -1.18 -42.03
N GLY A 17 45.58 -1.72 -40.92
CA GLY A 17 44.75 -2.32 -39.88
C GLY A 17 43.86 -1.27 -39.21
N SER A 18 42.59 -1.24 -39.61
CA SER A 18 41.59 -0.47 -38.86
C SER A 18 41.24 -1.22 -37.59
N PHE A 19 41.87 -0.84 -36.47
CA PHE A 19 41.48 -1.25 -35.14
C PHE A 19 40.10 -0.62 -34.83
N ARG A 20 39.04 -1.39 -34.99
CA ARG A 20 37.73 -1.04 -34.47
C ARG A 20 37.75 -1.31 -32.96
N LEU A 21 37.93 -0.26 -32.16
CA LEU A 21 37.66 -0.30 -30.72
C LEU A 21 36.17 -0.60 -30.53
N LEU A 22 35.88 -1.83 -30.13
CA LEU A 22 34.55 -2.22 -29.64
C LEU A 22 34.47 -1.68 -28.21
N ALA A 23 33.83 -0.51 -28.02
CA ALA A 23 33.52 0.00 -26.69
C ALA A 23 32.42 -0.88 -26.11
N ALA A 24 32.80 -1.82 -25.25
CA ALA A 24 31.84 -2.59 -24.42
C ALA A 24 31.26 -1.63 -23.37
N LEU A 25 30.03 -1.17 -23.58
CA LEU A 25 29.27 -0.44 -22.60
C LEU A 25 28.86 -1.44 -21.48
N LEU A 26 29.63 -1.46 -20.40
CA LEU A 26 29.27 -2.15 -19.17
C LEU A 26 28.06 -1.41 -18.54
N PHE A 27 26.86 -1.91 -18.80
CA PHE A 27 25.65 -1.48 -18.11
C PHE A 27 25.70 -2.05 -16.68
N THR A 28 26.31 -1.32 -15.76
CA THR A 28 26.19 -1.62 -14.33
C THR A 28 24.79 -1.21 -13.89
N GLY A 29 23.84 -2.13 -14.06
CA GLY A 29 22.50 -2.00 -13.49
C GLY A 29 22.65 -2.00 -11.97
N THR A 30 22.53 -0.83 -11.34
CA THR A 30 22.30 -0.76 -9.89
C THR A 30 20.95 -1.38 -9.61
N MET A 31 20.92 -2.65 -9.18
CA MET A 31 19.74 -3.24 -8.56
C MET A 31 19.47 -2.42 -7.30
N ALA A 32 18.46 -1.55 -7.35
CA ALA A 32 17.92 -0.97 -6.12
C ALA A 32 17.53 -2.16 -5.20
N PRO A 33 17.95 -2.16 -3.92
CA PRO A 33 17.51 -3.18 -3.00
C PRO A 33 15.98 -3.12 -2.95
N ALA A 34 15.31 -4.21 -3.28
CA ALA A 34 13.91 -4.37 -2.93
C ALA A 34 13.83 -4.14 -1.43
N LEU A 35 13.12 -3.08 -1.01
CA LEU A 35 12.83 -2.86 0.40
C LEU A 35 12.01 -4.08 0.84
N ALA A 36 12.68 -5.06 1.42
CA ALA A 36 12.00 -6.08 2.20
C ALA A 36 11.18 -5.30 3.25
N GLU A 37 9.89 -5.57 3.36
CA GLU A 37 9.10 -5.10 4.51
C GLU A 37 9.85 -5.59 5.75
N GLY A 38 10.67 -4.72 6.32
CA GLY A 38 11.45 -5.03 7.50
C GLY A 38 10.52 -5.16 8.69
N ILE A 39 10.93 -6.00 9.65
CA ILE A 39 10.26 -6.05 10.96
C ILE A 39 10.30 -4.64 11.53
N GLU A 40 9.13 -4.05 11.79
CA GLU A 40 9.04 -2.74 12.42
C GLU A 40 9.65 -2.81 13.84
N PRO A 41 10.45 -1.81 14.23
CA PRO A 41 11.07 -1.82 15.56
C PRO A 41 10.01 -1.76 16.66
N PRO A 42 10.24 -2.46 17.79
CA PRO A 42 9.34 -2.39 18.93
C PRO A 42 9.14 -0.94 19.43
N THR A 43 7.88 -0.60 19.76
CA THR A 43 7.50 0.73 20.26
C THR A 43 6.50 0.64 21.40
N LYS A 44 6.35 1.74 22.16
CA LYS A 44 5.36 1.84 23.25
C LYS A 44 4.01 2.38 22.80
N GLY A 45 3.86 2.75 21.56
CA GLY A 45 2.60 3.27 21.03
C GLY A 45 2.79 4.03 19.72
N GLN A 46 1.69 4.16 19.01
CA GLN A 46 1.60 4.88 17.74
C GLN A 46 0.18 5.34 17.50
N THR A 47 0.02 6.32 16.61
CA THR A 47 -1.24 6.59 15.93
C THR A 47 -1.17 6.01 14.53
N VAL A 48 -2.17 5.19 14.17
CA VAL A 48 -2.24 4.50 12.88
C VAL A 48 -3.44 5.02 12.10
N TYR A 49 -3.16 5.59 10.93
CA TYR A 49 -4.18 6.00 9.97
C TYR A 49 -4.66 4.78 9.18
N VAL A 50 -5.97 4.54 9.17
CA VAL A 50 -6.60 3.40 8.48
C VAL A 50 -7.60 3.95 7.46
N PRO A 51 -7.37 3.81 6.16
CA PRO A 51 -8.36 4.19 5.14
C PRO A 51 -9.64 3.37 5.28
N ILE A 52 -10.78 4.05 5.22
CA ILE A 52 -12.11 3.43 5.27
C ILE A 52 -12.89 3.86 4.04
N TYR A 53 -13.41 2.90 3.30
CA TYR A 53 -14.31 3.12 2.19
C TYR A 53 -15.70 2.66 2.61
N SER A 54 -16.45 3.52 3.32
CA SER A 54 -17.86 3.21 3.62
C SER A 54 -18.73 3.32 2.37
N GLU A 55 -18.22 3.96 1.32
CA GLU A 55 -18.79 4.05 -0.02
C GLU A 55 -17.68 3.93 -1.07
N ILE A 56 -17.91 3.17 -2.14
CA ILE A 56 -17.05 3.16 -3.33
C ILE A 56 -17.80 3.74 -4.52
N ARG A 57 -17.13 4.59 -5.29
CA ARG A 57 -17.66 5.14 -6.53
C ARG A 57 -17.25 4.27 -7.71
N HIS A 58 -18.16 4.09 -8.66
CA HIS A 58 -17.90 3.25 -9.84
C HIS A 58 -18.74 3.71 -11.04
N GLY A 59 -18.62 3.01 -12.17
CA GLY A 59 -19.39 3.31 -13.38
C GLY A 59 -18.90 4.56 -14.11
N ASN A 60 -19.79 5.16 -14.89
CA ASN A 60 -19.53 6.37 -15.64
C ASN A 60 -20.00 7.62 -14.88
N VAL A 61 -19.40 8.75 -15.22
CA VAL A 61 -19.87 10.06 -14.70
C VAL A 61 -21.06 10.52 -15.56
N ALA A 62 -22.21 10.67 -14.94
CA ALA A 62 -23.40 11.22 -15.58
C ALA A 62 -23.21 12.69 -15.96
N SER A 63 -24.09 13.25 -16.78
CA SER A 63 -24.10 14.69 -17.14
C SER A 63 -24.25 15.61 -15.93
N SER A 64 -24.80 15.12 -14.84
CA SER A 64 -24.87 15.82 -13.54
C SER A 64 -23.56 15.88 -12.77
N GLY A 65 -22.45 15.28 -13.28
CA GLY A 65 -21.17 15.17 -12.59
C GLY A 65 -21.12 14.06 -11.53
N LYS A 66 -22.18 13.25 -11.38
CA LYS A 66 -22.24 12.15 -10.39
C LYS A 66 -21.95 10.82 -11.04
N SER A 67 -21.21 9.96 -10.33
CA SER A 67 -21.01 8.54 -10.63
C SER A 67 -21.96 7.67 -9.80
N ASP A 68 -22.10 6.41 -10.18
CA ASP A 68 -22.72 5.42 -9.31
C ASP A 68 -21.89 5.20 -8.05
N SER A 69 -22.53 4.74 -7.00
CA SER A 69 -21.86 4.40 -5.75
C SER A 69 -22.44 3.15 -5.10
N THR A 70 -21.61 2.51 -4.28
CA THR A 70 -21.99 1.31 -3.53
C THR A 70 -21.52 1.45 -2.10
N LEU A 71 -22.45 1.32 -1.15
CA LEU A 71 -22.13 1.30 0.29
C LEU A 71 -21.47 -0.02 0.67
N MET A 72 -20.53 0.05 1.60
CA MET A 72 -19.74 -1.07 2.10
C MET A 72 -19.84 -1.16 3.61
N SER A 73 -19.95 -2.38 4.16
CA SER A 73 -19.64 -2.61 5.56
C SER A 73 -18.15 -2.78 5.74
N VAL A 74 -17.63 -2.34 6.89
CA VAL A 74 -16.18 -2.39 7.15
C VAL A 74 -15.92 -2.95 8.53
N LEU A 75 -15.12 -4.02 8.59
CA LEU A 75 -14.61 -4.60 9.81
C LEU A 75 -13.15 -4.18 9.97
N VAL A 76 -12.87 -3.32 10.95
CA VAL A 76 -11.51 -2.91 11.30
C VAL A 76 -11.00 -3.79 12.42
N SER A 77 -9.87 -4.48 12.19
CA SER A 77 -9.23 -5.36 13.16
C SER A 77 -7.93 -4.74 13.66
N VAL A 78 -7.79 -4.62 14.98
CA VAL A 78 -6.53 -4.29 15.67
C VAL A 78 -6.02 -5.58 16.30
N ARG A 79 -4.96 -6.14 15.74
CA ARG A 79 -4.40 -7.44 16.14
C ARG A 79 -3.09 -7.23 16.89
N ASN A 80 -3.05 -7.61 18.16
CA ASN A 80 -1.81 -7.61 18.92
C ASN A 80 -0.89 -8.72 18.39
N THR A 81 0.24 -8.35 17.81
CA THR A 81 1.22 -9.30 17.24
C THR A 81 2.33 -9.66 18.23
N ASP A 82 2.36 -9.01 19.41
CA ASP A 82 3.33 -9.35 20.44
C ASP A 82 2.94 -10.67 21.14
N PRO A 83 3.88 -11.63 21.28
CA PRO A 83 3.59 -12.93 21.87
C PRO A 83 3.46 -12.93 23.40
N SER A 84 3.91 -11.86 24.06
CA SER A 84 4.09 -11.84 25.51
C SER A 84 3.43 -10.67 26.22
N ASN A 85 3.26 -9.55 25.55
CA ASN A 85 2.82 -8.30 26.16
C ASN A 85 1.46 -7.84 25.61
N PRO A 86 0.55 -7.38 26.48
CA PRO A 86 -0.69 -6.76 26.03
C PRO A 86 -0.43 -5.37 25.45
N ILE A 87 -1.30 -4.96 24.55
CA ILE A 87 -1.42 -3.58 24.08
C ILE A 87 -2.76 -2.99 24.51
N ARG A 88 -2.93 -1.67 24.36
CA ARG A 88 -4.15 -0.98 24.71
C ARG A 88 -4.54 0.00 23.60
N VAL A 89 -5.74 -0.14 23.06
CA VAL A 89 -6.32 0.86 22.16
C VAL A 89 -6.95 1.95 23.01
N VAL A 90 -6.45 3.17 22.90
CA VAL A 90 -6.86 4.31 23.75
C VAL A 90 -7.86 5.23 23.06
N ALA A 91 -7.83 5.31 21.72
CA ALA A 91 -8.79 6.09 20.94
C ALA A 91 -8.92 5.54 19.53
N ALA A 92 -10.09 5.74 18.94
CA ALA A 92 -10.36 5.42 17.53
C ALA A 92 -11.33 6.46 16.95
N PRO A 93 -10.91 7.74 16.77
CA PRO A 93 -11.71 8.74 16.09
C PRO A 93 -11.93 8.35 14.63
N TYR A 94 -13.18 8.47 14.19
CA TYR A 94 -13.66 8.21 12.84
C TYR A 94 -14.01 9.51 12.15
N TYR A 95 -13.41 9.76 11.00
CA TYR A 95 -13.56 10.97 10.21
C TYR A 95 -14.21 10.67 8.86
N ASN A 96 -14.95 11.64 8.34
CA ASN A 96 -15.51 11.56 6.99
C ASN A 96 -14.48 11.99 5.92
N THR A 97 -14.90 11.96 4.67
CA THR A 97 -14.10 12.37 3.49
C THR A 97 -13.54 13.80 3.61
N ASP A 98 -14.23 14.70 4.30
CA ASP A 98 -13.81 16.10 4.48
C ASP A 98 -12.94 16.31 5.73
N GLY A 99 -12.57 15.23 6.43
CA GLY A 99 -11.78 15.28 7.66
C GLY A 99 -12.58 15.72 8.90
N VAL A 100 -13.90 15.74 8.82
CA VAL A 100 -14.77 16.07 9.96
C VAL A 100 -14.93 14.86 10.85
N LEU A 101 -14.70 15.03 12.16
CA LEU A 101 -14.91 13.97 13.14
C LEU A 101 -16.39 13.59 13.22
N ILE A 102 -16.69 12.32 12.97
CA ILE A 102 -18.04 11.76 13.11
C ILE A 102 -18.26 11.24 14.53
N ARG A 103 -17.32 10.45 15.05
CA ARG A 103 -17.36 9.85 16.41
C ARG A 103 -16.01 9.34 16.85
N ASN A 104 -15.83 9.15 18.17
CA ASN A 104 -14.78 8.30 18.69
C ASN A 104 -15.40 6.94 19.03
N SER A 105 -14.93 5.88 18.38
CA SER A 105 -15.48 4.52 18.53
C SER A 105 -14.94 3.79 19.77
N VAL A 106 -13.96 4.36 20.48
CA VAL A 106 -13.41 3.84 21.74
C VAL A 106 -13.65 4.86 22.84
N GLN A 107 -14.66 4.60 23.68
CA GLN A 107 -15.01 5.49 24.80
C GLN A 107 -14.13 5.27 26.02
N MET A 108 -13.63 4.05 26.23
CA MET A 108 -12.71 3.66 27.28
C MET A 108 -11.60 2.78 26.70
N PRO A 109 -10.34 2.93 27.15
CA PRO A 109 -9.23 2.12 26.66
C PRO A 109 -9.54 0.61 26.69
N ARG A 110 -9.21 -0.10 25.61
CA ARG A 110 -9.44 -1.54 25.42
C ARG A 110 -8.12 -2.28 25.42
N VAL A 111 -7.92 -3.13 26.41
CA VAL A 111 -6.73 -4.00 26.50
C VAL A 111 -6.90 -5.17 25.54
N ILE A 112 -5.87 -5.47 24.78
CA ILE A 112 -5.77 -6.61 23.88
C ILE A 112 -4.63 -7.50 24.36
N ALA A 113 -4.96 -8.72 24.77
CA ALA A 113 -3.97 -9.71 25.21
C ALA A 113 -3.01 -10.08 24.07
N PRO A 114 -1.86 -10.73 24.35
CA PRO A 114 -1.01 -11.30 23.33
C PRO A 114 -1.81 -12.14 22.33
N PHE A 115 -1.56 -11.94 21.02
CA PHE A 115 -2.29 -12.55 19.91
C PHE A 115 -3.82 -12.32 19.88
N GLY A 116 -4.31 -11.43 20.75
CA GLY A 116 -5.72 -11.05 20.75
C GLY A 116 -6.05 -10.06 19.64
N THR A 117 -7.36 -9.86 19.43
CA THR A 117 -7.91 -8.90 18.46
C THR A 117 -8.99 -8.06 19.09
N PHE A 118 -9.03 -6.78 18.75
CA PHE A 118 -10.14 -5.87 19.01
C PHE A 118 -10.71 -5.42 17.66
N GLU A 119 -12.03 -5.38 17.55
CA GLU A 119 -12.71 -5.06 16.29
C GLU A 119 -13.60 -3.83 16.43
N LEU A 120 -13.61 -3.02 15.36
CA LEU A 120 -14.53 -1.91 15.14
C LEU A 120 -15.34 -2.21 13.89
N PHE A 121 -16.63 -1.90 13.91
CA PHE A 121 -17.50 -2.16 12.76
C PHE A 121 -18.19 -0.89 12.26
N VAL A 122 -18.12 -0.70 10.94
CA VAL A 122 -18.89 0.32 10.20
C VAL A 122 -19.98 -0.39 9.44
N GLU A 123 -21.23 -0.08 9.78
CA GLU A 123 -22.38 -0.72 9.20
C GLU A 123 -22.57 -0.35 7.72
N LEU A 124 -23.19 -1.24 6.96
CA LEU A 124 -23.48 -1.02 5.53
C LEU A 124 -24.30 0.26 5.25
N ARG A 125 -25.14 0.68 6.19
CA ARG A 125 -26.00 1.87 6.04
C ARG A 125 -25.34 3.16 6.54
N GLU A 126 -24.14 3.07 7.08
CA GLU A 126 -23.38 4.24 7.49
C GLU A 126 -22.86 4.96 6.25
N ASN A 127 -23.42 6.13 5.95
CA ASN A 127 -23.07 6.92 4.77
C ASN A 127 -22.41 8.28 5.11
N ALA A 128 -22.26 8.58 6.39
CA ALA A 128 -21.65 9.85 6.81
C ALA A 128 -20.12 9.88 6.53
N GLY A 129 -19.48 8.72 6.46
CA GLY A 129 -18.06 8.59 6.17
C GLY A 129 -17.70 8.93 4.72
N GLY A 130 -18.47 8.41 3.77
CA GLY A 130 -18.23 8.57 2.34
C GLY A 130 -17.06 7.73 1.83
N SER A 131 -16.54 8.10 0.66
CA SER A 131 -15.50 7.33 -0.04
C SER A 131 -14.07 7.58 0.47
N GLY A 132 -13.85 8.59 1.30
CA GLY A 132 -12.55 8.97 1.85
C GLY A 132 -12.51 8.99 3.37
N ALA A 133 -13.41 8.26 4.03
CA ALA A 133 -13.42 8.14 5.47
C ALA A 133 -12.15 7.47 6.01
N ASN A 134 -11.89 7.66 7.29
CA ASN A 134 -10.73 7.04 7.92
C ASN A 134 -10.89 6.93 9.44
N TYR A 135 -10.12 6.01 10.02
CA TYR A 135 -9.83 5.99 11.45
C TYR A 135 -8.41 6.49 11.71
N ALA A 136 -8.21 7.22 12.81
CA ALA A 136 -6.91 7.47 13.41
C ALA A 136 -6.84 6.69 14.74
N ILE A 137 -6.36 5.44 14.69
CA ILE A 137 -6.37 4.55 15.85
C ILE A 137 -5.11 4.78 16.66
N LYS A 138 -5.30 5.21 17.92
CA LYS A 138 -4.21 5.38 18.89
C LYS A 138 -4.13 4.19 19.82
N TRP A 139 -2.94 3.61 19.93
CA TRP A 139 -2.64 2.53 20.83
C TRP A 139 -1.37 2.80 21.65
N ASP A 140 -1.27 2.16 22.81
CA ASP A 140 -0.08 2.20 23.66
C ASP A 140 0.20 0.83 24.31
N ALA A 141 1.40 0.73 24.92
CA ALA A 141 1.83 -0.42 25.73
C ALA A 141 2.75 0.03 26.87
N ALA A 142 2.79 -0.74 27.94
CA ALA A 142 3.65 -0.47 29.11
C ALA A 142 5.14 -0.59 28.78
N THR A 143 5.50 -1.52 27.90
CA THR A 143 6.86 -1.81 27.42
C THR A 143 6.90 -1.71 25.90
N PRO A 144 8.07 -1.56 25.27
CA PRO A 144 8.18 -1.68 23.82
C PRO A 144 7.70 -3.06 23.36
N VAL A 145 6.80 -3.09 22.39
CA VAL A 145 6.19 -4.29 21.80
C VAL A 145 6.24 -4.23 20.28
N SER A 146 6.07 -5.37 19.62
CA SER A 146 5.84 -5.40 18.18
C SER A 146 4.58 -4.60 17.85
N PRO A 147 4.62 -3.64 16.92
CA PRO A 147 3.44 -2.88 16.51
C PRO A 147 2.30 -3.81 16.07
N PRO A 148 1.04 -3.51 16.46
CA PRO A 148 -0.10 -4.31 16.03
C PRO A 148 -0.32 -4.23 14.53
N THR A 149 -0.83 -5.32 13.94
CA THR A 149 -1.40 -5.25 12.60
C THR A 149 -2.79 -4.62 12.68
N ILE A 150 -3.01 -3.53 11.94
CA ILE A 150 -4.30 -2.85 11.86
C ILE A 150 -4.73 -2.80 10.40
N GLU A 151 -5.87 -3.43 10.12
CA GLU A 151 -6.41 -3.53 8.77
C GLU A 151 -7.93 -3.41 8.77
N ALA A 152 -8.50 -3.02 7.64
CA ALA A 152 -9.93 -2.90 7.45
C ALA A 152 -10.38 -3.78 6.28
N LEU A 153 -11.23 -4.75 6.57
CA LEU A 153 -11.91 -5.59 5.58
C LEU A 153 -13.21 -4.90 5.17
N HIS A 154 -13.27 -4.47 3.93
CA HIS A 154 -14.46 -3.91 3.29
C HIS A 154 -15.22 -5.01 2.61
N SER A 155 -16.52 -5.05 2.79
CA SER A 155 -17.35 -6.08 2.17
C SER A 155 -18.75 -5.59 1.82
N LYS A 156 -19.26 -6.11 0.71
CA LYS A 156 -20.68 -6.07 0.35
C LYS A 156 -21.06 -7.40 -0.26
N PHE A 157 -22.04 -8.05 0.35
CA PHE A 157 -22.62 -9.28 -0.16
C PHE A 157 -24.02 -8.99 -0.68
N GLN A 158 -24.28 -9.32 -1.94
CA GLN A 158 -25.57 -9.12 -2.59
C GLN A 158 -25.82 -10.25 -3.57
N ALA A 159 -27.11 -10.60 -3.82
CA ALA A 159 -27.45 -11.56 -4.87
C ALA A 159 -26.89 -11.12 -6.22
N GLY A 160 -26.16 -12.01 -6.88
CA GLY A 160 -25.56 -11.78 -8.19
C GLY A 160 -24.12 -11.24 -8.19
N TYR A 161 -23.68 -10.57 -7.12
CA TYR A 161 -22.26 -10.16 -6.98
C TYR A 161 -21.85 -9.93 -5.52
N SER A 162 -20.57 -10.07 -5.26
CA SER A 162 -19.98 -9.74 -3.96
C SER A 162 -18.67 -9.03 -4.18
N VAL A 163 -18.38 -8.06 -3.32
CA VAL A 163 -17.10 -7.32 -3.32
C VAL A 163 -16.49 -7.41 -1.94
N ALA A 164 -15.20 -7.72 -1.88
CA ALA A 164 -14.43 -7.63 -0.64
C ALA A 164 -12.99 -7.25 -0.97
N PHE A 165 -12.40 -6.37 -0.14
CA PHE A 165 -10.99 -5.99 -0.22
C PHE A 165 -10.50 -5.50 1.14
N ILE A 166 -9.19 -5.41 1.30
CA ILE A 166 -8.54 -4.97 2.53
C ILE A 166 -7.77 -3.66 2.28
N SER A 167 -7.92 -2.69 3.18
CA SER A 167 -7.00 -1.58 3.34
C SER A 167 -6.16 -1.78 4.60
N ARG A 168 -4.87 -1.39 4.53
CA ARG A 168 -3.94 -1.51 5.65
C ARG A 168 -3.71 -0.16 6.31
N GLY A 169 -3.61 -0.19 7.63
CA GLY A 169 -3.21 0.95 8.42
C GLY A 169 -1.74 1.29 8.21
N ARG A 170 -1.43 2.58 8.38
CA ARG A 170 -0.07 3.10 8.36
C ARG A 170 0.16 3.99 9.58
N ALA A 171 1.26 3.75 10.30
CA ALA A 171 1.67 4.65 11.37
C ALA A 171 1.91 6.07 10.82
N ILE A 172 1.45 7.06 11.57
CA ILE A 172 1.63 8.48 11.26
C ILE A 172 2.35 9.18 12.40
N SER A 173 3.12 10.23 12.07
CA SER A 173 3.71 11.09 13.07
C SER A 173 2.61 11.85 13.78
N GLU A 174 2.66 11.89 15.13
CA GLU A 174 1.84 12.81 15.90
C GLU A 174 2.49 14.21 15.82
N PRO A 175 1.69 15.27 15.75
CA PRO A 175 2.20 16.64 15.78
C PRO A 175 2.87 16.99 17.09
#